data_7f007595c94d19a61f5ab19c8aee80a5
#
_entry.id   7f007595c94d19a61f5ab19c8aee80a5
#
_cell.length_a   1.000
_cell.length_b   1.000
_cell.length_c   1.000
_cell.angle_alpha   90.00
_cell.angle_beta   90.00
_cell.angle_gamma   90.00
#
_symmetry.space_group_name_H-M   'P 1'
#
loop_
_entity.id
_entity.type
_entity.pdbx_description
1 polymer ?
#
loop_
_entity_poly.entity_id
_entity_poly.type
_entity_poly.pdbx_seq_one_letter_code
_entity_poly.pdbx_strand_id
1 'polypeptide(L)'
;MKTFLLTALLFCLATTIFAQDIELPAPQRTGGKPVFDAINERESYKDPADTPIDLQSISDLLWVAYGFNREDRRVVPSAMNQQELFVYVILKEGAYLYDASANKLILKAKGDHRKDAGMQDYVYVAPVNLIYVVDQSKGTGTGAYISCGCAAQNVYLACASKGLGCAVRTSINKEDLQKLLQLTDQQEPIAGQTIGHKK
;
A
#
# COMPACT_ATOMS: atom_id res chain seq x y z
N MET A 1 -19.87 -58.35 -26.48
CA MET A 1 -19.60 -57.53 -25.31
C MET A 1 -18.45 -56.56 -25.64
N LYS A 2 -18.75 -55.31 -25.95
CA LYS A 2 -17.74 -54.27 -26.24
C LYS A 2 -17.73 -53.29 -25.06
N THR A 3 -16.66 -53.33 -24.28
CA THR A 3 -16.40 -52.44 -23.14
C THR A 3 -15.93 -51.08 -23.68
N PHE A 4 -16.71 -50.05 -23.49
CA PHE A 4 -16.32 -48.65 -23.75
C PHE A 4 -15.51 -48.16 -22.54
N LEU A 5 -14.22 -47.88 -22.76
CA LEU A 5 -13.39 -47.15 -21.82
C LEU A 5 -13.65 -45.63 -22.02
N LEU A 6 -14.30 -44.99 -21.05
CA LEU A 6 -14.53 -43.54 -21.02
C LEU A 6 -13.34 -42.91 -20.31
N THR A 7 -12.39 -42.38 -21.08
CA THR A 7 -11.26 -41.60 -20.54
C THR A 7 -11.73 -40.17 -20.26
N ALA A 8 -11.96 -39.85 -18.99
CA ALA A 8 -12.25 -38.49 -18.56
C ALA A 8 -10.94 -37.68 -18.58
N LEU A 9 -10.80 -36.78 -19.58
CA LEU A 9 -9.71 -35.80 -19.66
C LEU A 9 -10.02 -34.67 -18.69
N LEU A 10 -9.38 -34.66 -17.52
CA LEU A 10 -9.47 -33.59 -16.54
C LEU A 10 -8.63 -32.40 -17.08
N PHE A 11 -9.29 -31.45 -17.71
CA PHE A 11 -8.66 -30.18 -18.14
C PHE A 11 -8.46 -29.30 -16.89
N CYS A 12 -7.26 -29.34 -16.31
CA CYS A 12 -6.85 -28.43 -15.25
C CYS A 12 -6.66 -27.04 -15.90
N LEU A 13 -7.69 -26.17 -15.87
CA LEU A 13 -7.54 -24.77 -16.23
C LEU A 13 -6.64 -24.11 -15.17
N ALA A 14 -5.36 -24.03 -15.46
CA ALA A 14 -4.49 -23.10 -14.76
C ALA A 14 -4.94 -21.67 -15.13
N THR A 15 -5.75 -21.05 -14.28
CA THR A 15 -6.04 -19.62 -14.38
C THR A 15 -4.73 -18.89 -14.08
N THR A 16 -4.04 -18.47 -15.13
CA THR A 16 -2.97 -17.48 -15.01
C THR A 16 -3.62 -16.20 -14.49
N ILE A 17 -3.44 -15.91 -13.21
CA ILE A 17 -3.82 -14.63 -12.62
C ILE A 17 -2.89 -13.60 -13.24
N PHE A 18 -3.35 -12.95 -14.31
CA PHE A 18 -2.66 -11.78 -14.84
C PHE A 18 -2.86 -10.65 -13.82
N ALA A 19 -1.77 -10.05 -13.36
CA ALA A 19 -1.86 -8.84 -12.56
C ALA A 19 -2.64 -7.78 -13.36
N GLN A 20 -3.66 -7.22 -12.74
CA GLN A 20 -4.61 -6.23 -13.30
C GLN A 20 -4.95 -5.23 -12.20
N ASP A 21 -5.73 -4.21 -12.51
CA ASP A 21 -6.30 -3.33 -11.50
C ASP A 21 -7.07 -4.14 -10.47
N ILE A 22 -7.02 -3.71 -9.20
CA ILE A 22 -7.67 -4.41 -8.07
C ILE A 22 -8.74 -3.48 -7.50
N GLU A 23 -10.00 -3.91 -7.57
CA GLU A 23 -11.09 -3.26 -6.85
C GLU A 23 -10.95 -3.57 -5.35
N LEU A 24 -10.95 -2.53 -4.53
CA LEU A 24 -10.86 -2.67 -3.08
C LEU A 24 -12.26 -2.72 -2.45
N PRO A 25 -12.47 -3.53 -1.41
CA PRO A 25 -13.70 -3.44 -0.63
C PRO A 25 -13.82 -2.06 0.01
N ALA A 26 -15.03 -1.62 0.33
CA ALA A 26 -15.25 -0.35 1.01
C ALA A 26 -14.47 -0.33 2.35
N PRO A 27 -13.69 0.73 2.65
CA PRO A 27 -12.90 0.78 3.87
C PRO A 27 -13.79 0.85 5.11
N GLN A 28 -13.37 0.18 6.17
CA GLN A 28 -14.02 0.23 7.48
C GLN A 28 -13.68 1.55 8.17
N ARG A 29 -14.66 2.45 8.28
CA ARG A 29 -14.45 3.82 8.80
C ARG A 29 -14.75 3.98 10.29
N THR A 30 -15.16 2.91 10.96
CA THR A 30 -15.54 2.90 12.37
C THR A 30 -14.99 1.68 13.08
N GLY A 31 -14.91 1.73 14.41
CA GLY A 31 -14.36 0.63 15.21
C GLY A 31 -12.85 0.70 15.38
N GLY A 32 -12.23 -0.43 15.68
CA GLY A 32 -10.83 -0.51 16.03
C GLY A 32 -10.56 -0.17 17.50
N LYS A 33 -9.27 -0.08 17.88
CA LYS A 33 -8.86 0.30 19.25
C LYS A 33 -9.11 1.80 19.49
N PRO A 34 -9.42 2.19 20.72
CA PRO A 34 -9.38 3.59 21.12
C PRO A 34 -8.05 4.24 20.72
N VAL A 35 -8.08 5.51 20.32
CA VAL A 35 -6.90 6.18 19.76
C VAL A 35 -5.71 6.20 20.73
N PHE A 36 -5.92 6.38 22.03
CA PHE A 36 -4.84 6.37 23.02
C PHE A 36 -4.23 4.98 23.19
N ASP A 37 -5.02 3.92 23.08
CA ASP A 37 -4.52 2.54 23.12
C ASP A 37 -3.66 2.25 21.86
N ALA A 38 -4.13 2.69 20.69
CA ALA A 38 -3.37 2.56 19.43
C ALA A 38 -2.05 3.37 19.48
N ILE A 39 -2.05 4.56 20.07
CA ILE A 39 -0.83 5.37 20.28
C ILE A 39 0.15 4.65 21.22
N ASN A 40 -0.35 4.08 22.32
CA ASN A 40 0.46 3.38 23.30
C ASN A 40 1.10 2.10 22.74
N GLU A 41 0.40 1.41 21.84
CA GLU A 41 0.88 0.16 21.22
C GLU A 41 1.69 0.37 19.94
N ARG A 42 1.67 1.58 19.36
CA ARG A 42 2.40 1.89 18.13
C ARG A 42 3.91 1.72 18.31
N GLU A 43 4.50 0.93 17.47
CA GLU A 43 5.95 0.73 17.39
C GLU A 43 6.44 0.67 15.94
N SER A 44 7.76 0.84 15.72
CA SER A 44 8.40 0.52 14.44
C SER A 44 8.83 -0.94 14.47
N TYR A 45 8.10 -1.79 13.75
CA TYR A 45 8.34 -3.22 13.69
C TYR A 45 9.01 -3.60 12.37
N LYS A 46 10.15 -4.30 12.42
CA LYS A 46 11.04 -4.57 11.27
C LYS A 46 11.29 -6.06 11.02
N ASP A 47 10.41 -6.93 11.49
CA ASP A 47 10.49 -8.39 11.25
C ASP A 47 9.14 -8.96 10.81
N PRO A 48 8.57 -8.48 9.65
CA PRO A 48 7.28 -8.95 9.18
C PRO A 48 7.36 -10.40 8.70
N ALA A 49 6.26 -11.15 8.89
CA ALA A 49 6.06 -12.43 8.22
C ALA A 49 5.70 -12.20 6.74
N ASP A 50 6.06 -13.15 5.86
CA ASP A 50 5.64 -13.17 4.43
C ASP A 50 4.22 -13.77 4.31
N THR A 51 3.33 -13.40 5.21
CA THR A 51 1.93 -13.83 5.19
C THR A 51 1.11 -12.72 4.54
N PRO A 52 0.33 -13.02 3.50
CA PRO A 52 -0.51 -12.02 2.82
C PRO A 52 -1.44 -11.30 3.79
N ILE A 53 -1.64 -10.00 3.56
CA ILE A 53 -2.66 -9.19 4.23
C ILE A 53 -3.90 -9.20 3.34
N ASP A 54 -5.07 -9.38 3.95
CA ASP A 54 -6.34 -9.42 3.23
C ASP A 54 -6.69 -8.05 2.59
N LEU A 55 -7.49 -8.08 1.52
CA LEU A 55 -7.85 -6.86 0.77
C LEU A 55 -8.65 -5.86 1.61
N GLN A 56 -9.43 -6.30 2.60
CA GLN A 56 -10.13 -5.39 3.50
C GLN A 56 -9.15 -4.59 4.34
N SER A 57 -8.16 -5.26 4.92
CA SER A 57 -7.10 -4.60 5.69
C SER A 57 -6.26 -3.66 4.83
N ILE A 58 -5.95 -4.04 3.57
CA ILE A 58 -5.26 -3.17 2.61
C ILE A 58 -6.11 -1.93 2.32
N SER A 59 -7.41 -2.09 2.05
CA SER A 59 -8.34 -0.98 1.81
C SER A 59 -8.40 -0.01 2.99
N ASP A 60 -8.53 -0.54 4.21
CA ASP A 60 -8.56 0.26 5.44
C ASP A 60 -7.27 1.06 5.63
N LEU A 61 -6.10 0.41 5.43
CA LEU A 61 -4.78 1.04 5.55
C LEU A 61 -4.57 2.14 4.52
N LEU A 62 -5.02 1.94 3.29
CA LEU A 62 -4.93 2.94 2.23
C LEU A 62 -5.88 4.11 2.46
N TRP A 63 -7.08 3.83 2.97
CA TRP A 63 -8.01 4.89 3.33
C TRP A 63 -7.45 5.77 4.45
N VAL A 64 -6.90 5.22 5.52
CA VAL A 64 -6.29 6.03 6.60
C VAL A 64 -5.02 6.74 6.14
N ALA A 65 -4.29 6.18 5.15
CA ALA A 65 -3.13 6.83 4.56
C ALA A 65 -3.52 8.08 3.77
N TYR A 66 -4.46 7.96 2.82
CA TYR A 66 -4.76 9.08 1.93
C TYR A 66 -6.15 9.02 1.28
N GLY A 67 -7.14 8.35 1.90
CA GLY A 67 -8.53 8.34 1.47
C GLY A 67 -9.24 9.67 1.67
N PHE A 68 -10.52 9.71 1.35
CA PHE A 68 -11.41 10.85 1.59
C PHE A 68 -12.30 10.58 2.80
N ASN A 69 -12.39 11.52 3.74
CA ASN A 69 -13.36 11.50 4.86
C ASN A 69 -14.50 12.50 4.68
N ARG A 70 -14.36 13.42 3.76
CA ARG A 70 -15.38 14.42 3.32
C ARG A 70 -15.24 14.56 1.81
N GLU A 71 -16.19 15.21 1.17
CA GLU A 71 -16.34 15.28 -0.29
C GLU A 71 -15.03 15.59 -1.05
N ASP A 72 -14.34 16.67 -0.67
CA ASP A 72 -13.10 17.13 -1.32
C ASP A 72 -11.89 17.14 -0.37
N ARG A 73 -11.96 16.47 0.78
CA ARG A 73 -10.91 16.49 1.81
C ARG A 73 -10.37 15.10 2.11
N ARG A 74 -9.06 15.03 2.13
CA ARG A 74 -8.34 13.82 2.55
C ARG A 74 -8.45 13.62 4.05
N VAL A 75 -8.22 12.38 4.50
CA VAL A 75 -8.08 12.02 5.93
C VAL A 75 -6.86 12.68 6.57
N VAL A 76 -5.90 13.13 5.78
CA VAL A 76 -4.72 13.87 6.22
C VAL A 76 -4.79 15.32 5.73
N PRO A 77 -4.23 16.28 6.48
CA PRO A 77 -4.17 17.65 6.03
C PRO A 77 -3.17 17.82 4.88
N SER A 78 -3.40 18.80 4.01
CA SER A 78 -2.39 19.31 3.09
C SER A 78 -2.50 20.85 3.04
N ALA A 79 -1.40 21.53 2.81
CA ALA A 79 -1.36 22.97 2.76
C ALA A 79 -2.34 23.47 1.67
N MET A 80 -3.24 24.41 2.02
CA MET A 80 -4.25 24.95 1.09
C MET A 80 -5.07 23.89 0.34
N ASN A 81 -5.19 22.67 0.87
CA ASN A 81 -5.83 21.53 0.22
C ASN A 81 -5.20 21.15 -1.14
N GLN A 82 -3.90 21.29 -1.28
CA GLN A 82 -3.17 21.03 -2.53
C GLN A 82 -3.20 19.53 -2.91
N GLN A 83 -3.36 18.64 -1.92
CA GLN A 83 -3.44 17.18 -2.14
C GLN A 83 -2.29 16.66 -3.00
N GLU A 84 -1.09 17.09 -2.68
CA GLU A 84 0.15 16.82 -3.41
C GLU A 84 0.70 15.40 -3.24
N LEU A 85 0.17 14.64 -2.26
CA LEU A 85 0.66 13.30 -1.96
C LEU A 85 -0.07 12.23 -2.77
N PHE A 86 0.68 11.26 -3.28
CA PHE A 86 0.19 10.01 -3.86
C PHE A 86 0.70 8.84 -3.03
N VAL A 87 -0.11 7.79 -2.91
CA VAL A 87 0.27 6.54 -2.25
C VAL A 87 0.30 5.43 -3.28
N TYR A 88 1.47 4.85 -3.47
CA TYR A 88 1.65 3.63 -4.25
C TYR A 88 1.77 2.44 -3.33
N VAL A 89 1.40 1.27 -3.83
CA VAL A 89 1.41 0.01 -3.07
C VAL A 89 2.20 -1.00 -3.87
N ILE A 90 3.20 -1.61 -3.25
CA ILE A 90 3.96 -2.72 -3.83
C ILE A 90 3.57 -3.98 -3.07
N LEU A 91 2.93 -4.90 -3.78
CA LEU A 91 2.54 -6.23 -3.38
C LEU A 91 3.40 -7.26 -4.11
N LYS A 92 3.24 -8.54 -3.77
CA LYS A 92 3.92 -9.64 -4.47
C LYS A 92 3.51 -9.73 -5.95
N GLU A 93 2.29 -9.36 -6.28
CA GLU A 93 1.70 -9.46 -7.63
C GLU A 93 2.04 -8.27 -8.52
N GLY A 94 2.41 -7.12 -7.93
CA GLY A 94 2.69 -5.92 -8.71
C GLY A 94 2.88 -4.65 -7.87
N ALA A 95 3.17 -3.57 -8.59
CA ALA A 95 3.18 -2.21 -8.06
C ALA A 95 1.96 -1.45 -8.58
N TYR A 96 1.29 -0.71 -7.70
CA TYR A 96 -0.01 -0.08 -7.97
C TYR A 96 -0.04 1.36 -7.44
N LEU A 97 -0.84 2.21 -8.11
CA LEU A 97 -1.27 3.49 -7.59
C LEU A 97 -2.62 3.33 -6.86
N TYR A 98 -2.75 3.83 -5.65
CA TYR A 98 -4.04 3.92 -4.97
C TYR A 98 -4.87 5.08 -5.54
N ASP A 99 -5.98 4.76 -6.21
CA ASP A 99 -7.02 5.70 -6.57
C ASP A 99 -8.05 5.77 -5.45
N ALA A 100 -7.95 6.81 -4.63
CA ALA A 100 -8.85 7.00 -3.49
C ALA A 100 -10.28 7.38 -3.91
N SER A 101 -10.47 7.91 -5.13
CA SER A 101 -11.80 8.31 -5.63
C SER A 101 -12.61 7.10 -6.06
N ALA A 102 -11.95 6.15 -6.73
CA ALA A 102 -12.57 4.89 -7.15
C ALA A 102 -12.40 3.78 -6.10
N ASN A 103 -11.61 4.00 -5.04
CA ASN A 103 -11.21 3.00 -4.05
C ASN A 103 -10.63 1.74 -4.70
N LYS A 104 -9.64 1.92 -5.55
CA LYS A 104 -8.98 0.82 -6.27
C LYS A 104 -7.48 0.99 -6.41
N LEU A 105 -6.79 -0.08 -6.75
CA LEU A 105 -5.39 -0.10 -7.08
C LEU A 105 -5.22 -0.17 -8.60
N ILE A 106 -4.59 0.86 -9.18
CA ILE A 106 -4.30 0.94 -10.61
C ILE A 106 -2.92 0.35 -10.84
N LEU A 107 -2.83 -0.69 -11.66
CA LEU A 107 -1.58 -1.39 -11.96
C LEU A 107 -0.57 -0.46 -12.66
N LYS A 108 0.66 -0.44 -12.17
CA LYS A 108 1.83 0.23 -12.77
C LYS A 108 2.85 -0.76 -13.33
N ALA A 109 3.16 -1.81 -12.56
CA ALA A 109 4.08 -2.86 -13.01
C ALA A 109 3.64 -4.21 -12.47
N LYS A 110 3.74 -5.27 -13.31
CA LYS A 110 3.44 -6.66 -12.94
C LYS A 110 4.66 -7.33 -12.30
N GLY A 111 4.42 -8.25 -11.39
CA GLY A 111 5.45 -9.09 -10.78
C GLY A 111 5.91 -8.60 -9.41
N ASP A 112 6.79 -9.38 -8.78
CA ASP A 112 7.28 -9.09 -7.43
C ASP A 112 8.37 -8.04 -7.44
N HIS A 113 8.01 -6.81 -7.08
CA HIS A 113 8.88 -5.64 -7.00
C HIS A 113 9.17 -5.22 -5.55
N ARG A 114 8.94 -6.10 -4.57
CA ARG A 114 9.19 -5.76 -3.15
C ARG A 114 10.65 -5.40 -2.87
N LYS A 115 11.60 -5.94 -3.64
CA LYS A 115 13.02 -5.58 -3.54
C LYS A 115 13.32 -4.15 -3.98
N ASP A 116 12.48 -3.59 -4.85
CA ASP A 116 12.65 -2.22 -5.33
C ASP A 116 12.05 -1.19 -4.35
N ALA A 117 11.22 -1.66 -3.39
CA ALA A 117 10.54 -0.80 -2.44
C ALA A 117 11.45 -0.16 -1.38
N GLY A 118 12.66 -0.68 -1.17
CA GLY A 118 13.62 -0.15 -0.18
C GLY A 118 14.90 -0.97 -0.12
N MET A 119 15.78 -0.61 0.81
CA MET A 119 17.15 -1.13 0.88
C MET A 119 17.37 -2.15 2.02
N GLN A 120 16.34 -2.43 2.84
CA GLN A 120 16.45 -3.30 4.01
C GLN A 120 15.82 -4.67 3.73
N ASP A 121 16.40 -5.75 4.25
CA ASP A 121 15.95 -7.12 4.01
C ASP A 121 14.48 -7.37 4.38
N TYR A 122 14.00 -6.77 5.49
CA TYR A 122 12.62 -6.92 5.92
C TYR A 122 11.59 -6.33 4.94
N VAL A 123 12.02 -5.41 4.07
CA VAL A 123 11.18 -4.85 3.00
C VAL A 123 10.88 -5.89 1.93
N TYR A 124 11.86 -6.77 1.65
CA TYR A 124 11.77 -7.76 0.58
C TYR A 124 10.81 -8.90 0.89
N VAL A 125 10.56 -9.16 2.18
CA VAL A 125 9.66 -10.23 2.63
C VAL A 125 8.28 -9.72 3.01
N ALA A 126 8.16 -8.44 3.33
CA ALA A 126 6.88 -7.87 3.76
C ALA A 126 5.80 -7.96 2.69
N PRO A 127 4.57 -8.35 3.04
CA PRO A 127 3.48 -8.50 2.07
C PRO A 127 3.02 -7.18 1.46
N VAL A 128 3.19 -6.06 2.15
CA VAL A 128 2.77 -4.73 1.70
C VAL A 128 3.87 -3.70 1.95
N ASN A 129 4.22 -2.95 0.90
CA ASN A 129 5.06 -1.77 1.00
C ASN A 129 4.34 -0.57 0.39
N LEU A 130 4.05 0.44 1.20
CA LEU A 130 3.57 1.73 0.73
C LEU A 130 4.76 2.59 0.32
N ILE A 131 4.61 3.33 -0.79
CA ILE A 131 5.54 4.36 -1.24
C ILE A 131 4.79 5.68 -1.32
N TYR A 132 5.27 6.67 -0.59
CA TYR A 132 4.75 8.01 -0.59
C TYR A 132 5.46 8.85 -1.64
N VAL A 133 4.71 9.40 -2.57
CA VAL A 133 5.22 10.19 -3.70
C VAL A 133 4.60 11.57 -3.64
N VAL A 134 5.42 12.60 -3.76
CA VAL A 134 4.96 14.00 -3.81
C VAL A 134 4.93 14.47 -5.26
N ASP A 135 3.83 15.09 -5.64
CA ASP A 135 3.70 15.81 -6.90
C ASP A 135 4.06 17.30 -6.67
N GLN A 136 5.25 17.67 -7.10
CA GLN A 136 5.81 19.00 -6.90
C GLN A 136 5.05 20.08 -7.69
N SER A 137 4.27 19.71 -8.70
CA SER A 137 3.41 20.66 -9.43
C SER A 137 2.21 21.12 -8.60
N LYS A 138 1.81 20.33 -7.58
CA LYS A 138 0.70 20.66 -6.68
C LYS A 138 1.15 21.31 -5.38
N GLY A 139 2.30 20.87 -4.85
CA GLY A 139 2.82 21.38 -3.60
C GLY A 139 4.22 20.88 -3.30
N THR A 140 5.05 21.70 -2.72
CA THR A 140 6.46 21.42 -2.48
C THR A 140 6.89 21.73 -1.04
N GLY A 141 8.12 21.36 -0.72
CA GLY A 141 8.79 21.76 0.51
C GLY A 141 8.18 21.16 1.77
N THR A 142 8.22 21.89 2.85
CA THR A 142 7.85 21.43 4.20
C THR A 142 6.42 20.91 4.28
N GLY A 143 5.46 21.50 3.54
CA GLY A 143 4.07 21.08 3.53
C GLY A 143 3.89 19.63 3.08
N ALA A 144 4.56 19.23 2.02
CA ALA A 144 4.50 17.88 1.48
C ALA A 144 5.07 16.83 2.46
N TYR A 145 6.16 17.16 3.17
CA TYR A 145 6.72 16.28 4.19
C TYR A 145 5.81 16.15 5.42
N ILE A 146 5.11 17.24 5.80
CA ILE A 146 4.11 17.19 6.88
C ILE A 146 2.95 16.28 6.47
N SER A 147 2.40 16.43 5.25
CA SER A 147 1.33 15.56 4.74
C SER A 147 1.73 14.09 4.75
N CYS A 148 2.95 13.79 4.29
CA CYS A 148 3.52 12.44 4.33
C CYS A 148 3.64 11.90 5.76
N GLY A 149 4.15 12.70 6.70
CA GLY A 149 4.26 12.33 8.11
C GLY A 149 2.91 12.02 8.75
N CYS A 150 1.88 12.83 8.44
CA CYS A 150 0.51 12.59 8.88
C CYS A 150 -0.05 11.28 8.31
N ALA A 151 0.16 11.01 7.02
CA ALA A 151 -0.26 9.77 6.36
C ALA A 151 0.42 8.54 7.00
N ALA A 152 1.74 8.60 7.16
CA ALA A 152 2.50 7.52 7.78
C ALA A 152 2.08 7.24 9.23
N GLN A 153 1.80 8.28 10.01
CA GLN A 153 1.34 8.13 11.39
C GLN A 153 -0.06 7.51 11.46
N ASN A 154 -0.98 7.89 10.57
CA ASN A 154 -2.30 7.26 10.49
C ASN A 154 -2.16 5.75 10.22
N VAL A 155 -1.28 5.36 9.29
CA VAL A 155 -1.00 3.93 9.00
C VAL A 155 -0.41 3.23 10.22
N TYR A 156 0.50 3.86 10.96
CA TYR A 156 1.03 3.30 12.22
C TYR A 156 -0.08 2.99 13.22
N LEU A 157 -1.00 3.94 13.44
CA LEU A 157 -2.11 3.77 14.39
C LEU A 157 -3.08 2.69 13.93
N ALA A 158 -3.39 2.64 12.62
CA ALA A 158 -4.23 1.58 12.07
C ALA A 158 -3.57 0.20 12.18
N CYS A 159 -2.26 0.09 11.94
CA CYS A 159 -1.52 -1.15 12.14
C CYS A 159 -1.56 -1.59 13.61
N ALA A 160 -1.31 -0.69 14.56
CA ALA A 160 -1.41 -0.98 15.99
C ALA A 160 -2.83 -1.45 16.36
N SER A 161 -3.85 -0.80 15.80
CA SER A 161 -5.25 -1.20 16.01
C SER A 161 -5.59 -2.58 15.45
N LYS A 162 -4.95 -2.99 14.36
CA LYS A 162 -5.16 -4.29 13.69
C LYS A 162 -4.18 -5.39 14.13
N GLY A 163 -3.25 -5.10 15.05
CA GLY A 163 -2.21 -6.05 15.46
C GLY A 163 -1.15 -6.32 14.39
N LEU A 164 -1.04 -5.42 13.41
CA LEU A 164 0.00 -5.48 12.37
C LEU A 164 1.26 -4.73 12.82
N GLY A 165 2.41 -5.19 12.31
CA GLY A 165 3.67 -4.47 12.42
C GLY A 165 3.87 -3.54 11.22
N CYS A 166 4.44 -2.36 11.45
CA CYS A 166 4.87 -1.51 10.34
C CYS A 166 6.09 -0.65 10.70
N ALA A 167 6.79 -0.17 9.67
CA ALA A 167 7.92 0.75 9.84
C ALA A 167 8.01 1.72 8.65
N VAL A 168 7.98 3.03 8.95
CA VAL A 168 8.29 4.07 7.95
C VAL A 168 9.81 4.20 7.78
N ARG A 169 10.26 4.52 6.58
CA ARG A 169 11.67 4.71 6.22
C ARG A 169 11.86 5.72 5.10
N THR A 170 13.00 6.37 5.09
CA THR A 170 13.46 7.24 3.99
C THR A 170 14.54 6.56 3.14
N SER A 171 15.05 5.39 3.57
CA SER A 171 16.01 4.57 2.81
C SER A 171 15.29 3.84 1.70
N ILE A 172 15.06 4.53 0.58
CA ILE A 172 14.42 4.05 -0.64
C ILE A 172 15.34 4.35 -1.82
N ASN A 173 15.28 3.52 -2.87
CA ASN A 173 15.96 3.82 -4.12
C ASN A 173 15.04 4.66 -5.02
N LYS A 174 15.23 5.97 -5.00
CA LYS A 174 14.37 6.91 -5.72
C LYS A 174 14.37 6.68 -7.23
N GLU A 175 15.52 6.39 -7.81
CA GLU A 175 15.68 6.20 -9.28
C GLU A 175 14.93 4.95 -9.76
N ASP A 176 15.05 3.84 -9.03
CA ASP A 176 14.36 2.60 -9.38
C ASP A 176 12.85 2.75 -9.20
N LEU A 177 12.41 3.39 -8.11
CA LEU A 177 11.00 3.69 -7.88
C LEU A 177 10.42 4.65 -8.95
N GLN A 178 11.21 5.64 -9.39
CA GLN A 178 10.79 6.56 -10.47
C GLN A 178 10.43 5.78 -11.73
N LYS A 179 11.26 4.83 -12.12
CA LYS A 179 11.06 3.98 -13.30
C LYS A 179 9.92 2.98 -13.10
N LEU A 180 9.93 2.25 -11.97
CA LEU A 180 8.97 1.20 -11.65
C LEU A 180 7.54 1.75 -11.61
N LEU A 181 7.35 2.88 -10.93
CA LEU A 181 6.03 3.48 -10.71
C LEU A 181 5.59 4.39 -11.86
N GLN A 182 6.44 4.54 -12.91
CA GLN A 182 6.19 5.38 -14.07
C GLN A 182 5.88 6.84 -13.67
N LEU A 183 6.72 7.39 -12.78
CA LEU A 183 6.55 8.75 -12.28
C LEU A 183 7.02 9.78 -13.30
N THR A 184 6.39 10.95 -13.26
CA THR A 184 6.82 12.12 -14.04
C THR A 184 8.00 12.82 -13.35
N ASP A 185 8.67 13.74 -14.06
CA ASP A 185 9.76 14.55 -13.49
C ASP A 185 9.32 15.45 -12.32
N GLN A 186 8.00 15.69 -12.19
CA GLN A 186 7.41 16.46 -11.09
C GLN A 186 7.02 15.58 -9.89
N GLN A 187 7.14 14.26 -10.00
CA GLN A 187 6.75 13.31 -8.97
C GLN A 187 7.97 12.68 -8.32
N GLU A 188 8.13 12.85 -7.01
CA GLU A 188 9.28 12.39 -6.25
C GLU A 188 8.88 11.40 -5.15
N PRO A 189 9.42 10.17 -5.11
CA PRO A 189 9.28 9.27 -3.97
C PRO A 189 10.08 9.83 -2.78
N ILE A 190 9.42 9.99 -1.63
CA ILE A 190 10.03 10.63 -0.45
C ILE A 190 10.16 9.68 0.75
N ALA A 191 9.29 8.69 0.86
CA ALA A 191 9.34 7.69 1.94
C ALA A 191 8.67 6.40 1.53
N GLY A 192 9.03 5.31 2.20
CA GLY A 192 8.32 4.05 2.15
C GLY A 192 7.83 3.64 3.53
N GLN A 193 6.78 2.81 3.60
CA GLN A 193 6.29 2.23 4.84
C GLN A 193 5.97 0.75 4.62
N THR A 194 6.68 -0.11 5.34
CA THR A 194 6.53 -1.56 5.26
C THR A 194 5.50 -2.03 6.26
N ILE A 195 4.63 -2.97 5.87
CA ILE A 195 3.54 -3.49 6.69
C ILE A 195 3.48 -5.01 6.54
N GLY A 196 3.25 -5.71 7.65
CA GLY A 196 3.10 -7.15 7.68
C GLY A 196 2.59 -7.67 9.02
N HIS A 197 2.24 -8.95 9.08
CA HIS A 197 1.96 -9.61 10.34
C HIS A 197 3.23 -9.69 11.18
N LYS A 198 3.11 -9.51 12.50
CA LYS A 198 4.23 -9.73 13.43
C LYS A 198 4.52 -11.24 13.52
N LYS A 199 5.81 -11.60 13.53
CA LYS A 199 6.25 -12.97 13.86
C LYS A 199 6.17 -13.24 15.34
#